data_5d61bd3587c95aa884129c93e8297c85
#
_entry.id   5d61bd3587c95aa884129c93e8297c85
#
_cell.length_a   1.000
_cell.length_b   1.000
_cell.length_c   1.000
_cell.angle_alpha   90.00
_cell.angle_beta   90.00
_cell.angle_gamma   90.00
#
_symmetry.space_group_name_H-M   'P 1'
#
loop_
_entity.id
_entity.type
_entity.pdbx_description
1 polymer ?
#
loop_
_entity_poly.entity_id
_entity_poly.type
_entity_poly.pdbx_seq_one_letter_code
_entity_poly.pdbx_strand_id
1 'polypeptide(L)'
;MSEKKLAWPGSALLGPVSPVLVSCGEGQSANLITIAWAGTVCTQPPRVSISVRPTRHSYGLIRDSGEFVINLPTVALARAVDWCGVKSGRELDKFSAMGLHAAPASKVGCPLLAESPVNLECRVFQRIELGSHDLFLADVVAVDVDEALLDSAGKLHLEKAGLLAYAHGDYYALGKQLGKFGWSVRRKKPGGRKPGAQRGKDAPGANPRRPQK
;
A
#
# COMPACT_ATOMS: atom_id res chain seq x y z
N MET A 1 -21.81 -21.28 -5.05
CA MET A 1 -20.55 -21.08 -5.84
C MET A 1 -20.45 -22.25 -6.80
N SER A 2 -20.11 -22.03 -8.07
CA SER A 2 -19.90 -23.12 -9.03
C SER A 2 -18.69 -23.96 -8.62
N GLU A 3 -18.87 -25.26 -8.45
CA GLU A 3 -17.78 -26.20 -8.15
C GLU A 3 -16.86 -26.47 -9.36
N LYS A 4 -17.24 -26.00 -10.56
CA LYS A 4 -16.50 -26.24 -11.81
C LYS A 4 -15.60 -25.05 -12.13
N LYS A 5 -14.28 -25.28 -12.16
CA LYS A 5 -13.28 -24.36 -12.72
C LYS A 5 -13.02 -24.73 -14.17
N LEU A 6 -12.91 -23.71 -15.02
CA LEU A 6 -12.48 -23.88 -16.40
C LEU A 6 -10.97 -23.65 -16.49
N ALA A 7 -10.28 -24.45 -17.26
CA ALA A 7 -8.86 -24.21 -17.59
C ALA A 7 -8.76 -23.08 -18.62
N TRP A 8 -7.97 -22.05 -18.31
CA TRP A 8 -7.67 -20.95 -19.21
C TRP A 8 -6.22 -20.99 -19.66
N PRO A 9 -5.90 -20.40 -20.82
CA PRO A 9 -4.51 -20.18 -21.23
C PRO A 9 -3.76 -19.34 -20.20
N GLY A 10 -2.42 -19.51 -20.14
CA GLY A 10 -1.56 -18.68 -19.28
C GLY A 10 -1.76 -17.21 -19.55
N SER A 11 -2.01 -16.40 -18.51
CA SER A 11 -2.23 -14.96 -18.59
C SER A 11 -1.81 -14.25 -17.31
N ALA A 12 -1.56 -12.94 -17.41
CA ALA A 12 -1.11 -12.10 -16.29
C ALA A 12 -2.30 -11.68 -15.41
N LEU A 13 -2.86 -12.63 -14.64
CA LEU A 13 -4.04 -12.41 -13.80
C LEU A 13 -3.73 -12.30 -12.29
N LEU A 14 -2.46 -12.11 -11.93
CA LEU A 14 -2.11 -11.91 -10.52
C LEU A 14 -2.68 -10.57 -10.01
N GLY A 15 -3.66 -10.65 -9.14
CA GLY A 15 -4.35 -9.48 -8.58
C GLY A 15 -5.16 -9.84 -7.31
N PRO A 16 -5.63 -8.85 -6.54
CA PRO A 16 -5.34 -7.42 -6.72
C PRO A 16 -3.88 -7.07 -6.43
N VAL A 17 -3.40 -5.99 -7.04
CA VAL A 17 -2.06 -5.42 -6.78
C VAL A 17 -2.20 -3.98 -6.27
N SER A 18 -1.16 -3.45 -5.62
CA SER A 18 -1.08 -2.04 -5.29
C SER A 18 -0.46 -1.30 -6.51
N PRO A 19 -1.24 -0.48 -7.25
CA PRO A 19 -0.66 0.34 -8.28
C PRO A 19 0.17 1.43 -7.62
N VAL A 20 1.30 1.81 -8.21
CA VAL A 20 2.17 2.86 -7.68
C VAL A 20 2.43 3.94 -8.71
N LEU A 21 2.64 5.18 -8.27
CA LEU A 21 3.20 6.23 -9.10
C LEU A 21 4.72 6.21 -8.91
N VAL A 22 5.46 5.98 -10.00
CA VAL A 22 6.92 6.01 -9.96
C VAL A 22 7.39 7.32 -10.55
N SER A 23 8.12 8.12 -9.76
CA SER A 23 8.84 9.30 -10.23
C SER A 23 10.28 8.95 -10.60
N CYS A 24 10.79 9.57 -11.65
CA CYS A 24 12.12 9.36 -12.22
C CYS A 24 12.55 10.59 -13.02
N GLY A 25 13.85 10.71 -13.31
CA GLY A 25 14.45 11.90 -13.92
C GLY A 25 14.57 13.05 -12.94
N GLU A 26 15.31 14.08 -13.30
CA GLU A 26 15.63 15.23 -12.45
C GLU A 26 15.24 16.57 -13.10
N GLY A 27 14.91 17.57 -12.30
CA GLY A 27 14.62 18.93 -12.79
C GLY A 27 13.55 18.92 -13.87
N GLN A 28 13.88 19.44 -15.05
CA GLN A 28 12.94 19.51 -16.19
C GLN A 28 12.65 18.14 -16.83
N SER A 29 13.47 17.13 -16.58
CA SER A 29 13.23 15.76 -17.05
C SER A 29 12.41 14.91 -16.06
N ALA A 30 12.02 15.46 -14.91
CA ALA A 30 11.21 14.75 -13.93
C ALA A 30 9.89 14.28 -14.54
N ASN A 31 9.56 13.02 -14.32
CA ASN A 31 8.38 12.38 -14.90
C ASN A 31 7.73 11.40 -13.93
N LEU A 32 6.45 11.14 -14.15
CA LEU A 32 5.66 10.14 -13.43
C LEU A 32 5.18 9.03 -14.36
N ILE A 33 5.18 7.80 -13.86
CA ILE A 33 4.56 6.65 -14.55
C ILE A 33 3.81 5.80 -13.55
N THR A 34 2.64 5.31 -13.94
CA THR A 34 1.90 4.31 -13.15
C THR A 34 2.40 2.93 -13.46
N ILE A 35 2.72 2.18 -12.43
CA ILE A 35 3.18 0.79 -12.51
C ILE A 35 2.30 -0.06 -11.60
N ALA A 36 1.62 -1.05 -12.20
CA ALA A 36 0.84 -2.04 -11.47
C ALA A 36 1.69 -3.25 -11.02
N TRP A 37 2.80 -3.50 -11.71
CA TRP A 37 3.68 -4.63 -11.39
C TRP A 37 4.90 -4.13 -10.63
N ALA A 38 4.68 -3.88 -9.35
CA ALA A 38 5.67 -3.50 -8.36
C ALA A 38 5.50 -4.38 -7.11
N GLY A 39 6.58 -4.62 -6.38
CA GLY A 39 6.49 -5.42 -5.16
C GLY A 39 7.77 -5.44 -4.35
N THR A 40 7.62 -5.77 -3.06
CA THR A 40 8.75 -6.07 -2.17
C THR A 40 9.30 -7.45 -2.50
N VAL A 41 10.62 -7.54 -2.71
CA VAL A 41 11.31 -8.80 -3.06
C VAL A 41 12.23 -9.31 -1.95
N CYS A 42 12.68 -8.42 -1.04
CA CYS A 42 13.53 -8.78 0.08
C CYS A 42 13.33 -7.80 1.23
N THR A 43 13.47 -8.26 2.47
CA THR A 43 13.35 -7.42 3.68
C THR A 43 14.69 -7.06 4.31
N GLN A 44 15.72 -7.87 4.08
CA GLN A 44 17.10 -7.63 4.59
C GLN A 44 18.13 -8.05 3.54
N PRO A 45 18.69 -7.10 2.78
CA PRO A 45 18.36 -5.66 2.77
C PRO A 45 16.96 -5.40 2.20
N PRO A 46 16.34 -4.22 2.49
CA PRO A 46 15.03 -3.89 1.95
C PRO A 46 15.13 -3.65 0.44
N ARG A 47 14.39 -4.46 -0.36
CA ARG A 47 14.44 -4.44 -1.82
C ARG A 47 13.06 -4.51 -2.42
N VAL A 48 12.92 -3.81 -3.52
CA VAL A 48 11.69 -3.76 -4.33
C VAL A 48 12.00 -4.09 -5.79
N SER A 49 10.94 -4.41 -6.52
CA SER A 49 10.99 -4.53 -7.98
C SER A 49 9.91 -3.68 -8.63
N ILE A 50 10.19 -3.21 -9.84
CA ILE A 50 9.21 -2.64 -10.76
C ILE A 50 9.44 -3.23 -12.15
N SER A 51 8.34 -3.54 -12.88
CA SER A 51 8.42 -4.00 -14.28
C SER A 51 7.98 -2.87 -15.21
N VAL A 52 8.87 -2.49 -16.13
CA VAL A 52 8.65 -1.36 -17.04
C VAL A 52 8.86 -1.79 -18.49
N ARG A 53 7.95 -1.41 -19.38
CA ARG A 53 8.14 -1.65 -20.82
C ARG A 53 9.23 -0.75 -21.39
N PRO A 54 10.18 -1.26 -22.20
CA PRO A 54 11.23 -0.45 -22.82
C PRO A 54 10.73 0.71 -23.70
N THR A 55 9.49 0.61 -24.19
CA THR A 55 8.84 1.66 -25.00
C THR A 55 8.36 2.87 -24.17
N ARG A 56 8.26 2.76 -22.85
CA ARG A 56 7.81 3.87 -21.99
C ARG A 56 8.91 4.93 -21.85
N HIS A 57 8.52 6.19 -21.80
CA HIS A 57 9.45 7.31 -21.61
C HIS A 57 10.29 7.16 -20.33
N SER A 58 9.66 6.82 -19.21
CA SER A 58 10.32 6.61 -17.92
C SER A 58 11.37 5.50 -17.93
N TYR A 59 11.29 4.53 -18.86
CA TYR A 59 12.24 3.43 -18.93
C TYR A 59 13.68 3.94 -19.13
N GLY A 60 13.89 4.83 -20.12
CA GLY A 60 15.21 5.43 -20.36
C GLY A 60 15.70 6.21 -19.13
N LEU A 61 14.83 7.03 -18.54
CA LEU A 61 15.18 7.83 -17.37
C LEU A 61 15.65 6.95 -16.19
N ILE A 62 14.92 5.85 -15.89
CA ILE A 62 15.28 4.93 -14.82
C ILE A 62 16.55 4.15 -15.14
N ARG A 63 16.70 3.66 -16.41
CA ARG A 63 17.87 2.91 -16.83
C ARG A 63 19.15 3.75 -16.75
N ASP A 64 19.07 5.01 -17.17
CA ASP A 64 20.24 5.87 -17.32
C ASP A 64 20.67 6.50 -15.99
N SER A 65 19.72 6.85 -15.09
CA SER A 65 20.03 7.35 -13.76
C SER A 65 20.31 6.23 -12.74
N GLY A 66 19.74 5.05 -12.94
CA GLY A 66 19.75 4.00 -11.93
C GLY A 66 18.89 4.31 -10.70
N GLU A 67 18.01 5.33 -10.75
CA GLU A 67 17.25 5.82 -9.61
C GLU A 67 15.76 6.00 -9.94
N PHE A 68 14.90 5.81 -8.95
CA PHE A 68 13.48 6.13 -9.00
C PHE A 68 12.89 6.22 -7.59
N VAL A 69 11.71 6.83 -7.47
CA VAL A 69 10.92 6.80 -6.23
C VAL A 69 9.60 6.10 -6.46
N ILE A 70 9.24 5.17 -5.60
CA ILE A 70 7.90 4.59 -5.53
C ILE A 70 7.05 5.44 -4.60
N ASN A 71 6.01 6.06 -5.13
CA ASN A 71 5.05 6.86 -4.38
C ASN A 71 3.75 6.07 -4.23
N LEU A 72 3.32 5.79 -3.00
CA LEU A 72 2.10 5.03 -2.73
C LEU A 72 0.88 5.93 -2.89
N PRO A 73 0.01 5.71 -3.90
CA PRO A 73 -1.11 6.59 -4.15
C PRO A 73 -2.29 6.29 -3.23
N THR A 74 -2.98 7.35 -2.83
CA THR A 74 -4.25 7.28 -2.12
C THR A 74 -5.44 7.21 -3.09
N VAL A 75 -6.64 6.95 -2.58
CA VAL A 75 -7.89 7.02 -3.36
C VAL A 75 -8.07 8.39 -4.02
N ALA A 76 -7.64 9.47 -3.36
CA ALA A 76 -7.68 10.83 -3.94
C ALA A 76 -6.82 10.98 -5.20
N LEU A 77 -5.75 10.18 -5.31
CA LEU A 77 -4.86 10.16 -6.48
C LEU A 77 -5.31 9.21 -7.60
N ALA A 78 -6.44 8.50 -7.47
CA ALA A 78 -6.88 7.49 -8.43
C ALA A 78 -6.91 7.99 -9.88
N ARG A 79 -7.41 9.22 -10.10
CA ARG A 79 -7.42 9.86 -11.43
C ARG A 79 -6.01 10.10 -11.97
N ALA A 80 -5.09 10.53 -11.12
CA ALA A 80 -3.69 10.75 -11.51
C ALA A 80 -2.98 9.43 -11.83
N VAL A 81 -3.27 8.38 -11.05
CA VAL A 81 -2.76 7.01 -11.30
C VAL A 81 -3.18 6.53 -12.68
N ASP A 82 -4.45 6.59 -13.01
CA ASP A 82 -4.96 6.20 -14.32
C ASP A 82 -4.30 7.02 -15.44
N TRP A 83 -4.39 8.33 -15.33
CA TRP A 83 -3.91 9.26 -16.35
C TRP A 83 -2.39 9.13 -16.61
N CYS A 84 -1.57 9.04 -15.57
CA CYS A 84 -0.11 8.86 -15.68
C CYS A 84 0.29 7.51 -16.28
N GLY A 85 -0.58 6.50 -16.19
CA GLY A 85 -0.40 5.21 -16.85
C GLY A 85 -0.66 5.24 -18.35
N VAL A 86 -1.54 6.13 -18.82
CA VAL A 86 -1.96 6.24 -20.23
C VAL A 86 -1.12 7.25 -21.00
N LYS A 87 -0.95 8.47 -20.48
CA LYS A 87 -0.26 9.57 -21.16
C LYS A 87 1.27 9.43 -21.14
N SER A 88 1.93 9.94 -22.17
CA SER A 88 3.39 9.90 -22.31
C SER A 88 4.04 11.17 -21.79
N GLY A 89 5.11 11.05 -20.97
CA GLY A 89 5.92 12.19 -20.55
C GLY A 89 6.84 12.75 -21.65
N ARG A 90 6.83 12.17 -22.88
CA ARG A 90 7.46 12.79 -24.04
C ARG A 90 6.69 13.99 -24.58
N GLU A 91 5.39 14.03 -24.34
CA GLU A 91 4.48 15.00 -24.95
C GLU A 91 4.12 16.13 -23.98
N LEU A 92 4.22 15.87 -22.67
CA LEU A 92 3.76 16.82 -21.65
C LEU A 92 4.38 16.55 -20.29
N ASP A 93 4.46 17.58 -19.48
CA ASP A 93 4.81 17.48 -18.06
C ASP A 93 3.62 16.95 -17.25
N LYS A 94 3.80 15.77 -16.67
CA LYS A 94 2.74 15.08 -15.93
C LYS A 94 2.46 15.67 -14.56
N PHE A 95 3.46 16.25 -13.90
CA PHE A 95 3.25 16.95 -12.63
C PHE A 95 2.33 18.15 -12.84
N SER A 96 2.68 19.03 -13.78
CA SER A 96 1.89 20.20 -14.11
C SER A 96 0.49 19.86 -14.64
N ALA A 97 0.38 18.90 -15.57
CA ALA A 97 -0.89 18.51 -16.18
C ALA A 97 -1.91 17.93 -15.20
N MET A 98 -1.44 17.32 -14.12
CA MET A 98 -2.32 16.74 -13.09
C MET A 98 -2.40 17.57 -11.81
N GLY A 99 -1.75 18.76 -11.77
CA GLY A 99 -1.69 19.58 -10.57
C GLY A 99 -0.98 18.91 -9.41
N LEU A 100 0.07 18.12 -9.70
CA LEU A 100 0.88 17.41 -8.73
C LEU A 100 2.18 18.15 -8.46
N HIS A 101 2.76 17.96 -7.27
CA HIS A 101 3.94 18.69 -6.84
C HIS A 101 5.12 17.75 -6.61
N ALA A 102 6.25 18.10 -7.22
CA ALA A 102 7.52 17.46 -6.95
C ALA A 102 8.13 18.00 -5.65
N ALA A 103 8.56 17.12 -4.76
CA ALA A 103 9.30 17.47 -3.56
C ALA A 103 10.71 16.88 -3.62
N PRO A 104 11.72 17.50 -2.98
CA PRO A 104 13.09 16.98 -2.99
C PRO A 104 13.17 15.65 -2.24
N ALA A 105 13.86 14.68 -2.82
CA ALA A 105 14.26 13.45 -2.16
C ALA A 105 15.54 13.65 -1.33
N SER A 106 15.80 12.74 -0.40
CA SER A 106 16.94 12.84 0.53
C SER A 106 18.18 12.06 0.06
N LYS A 107 17.99 11.01 -0.75
CA LYS A 107 19.04 10.05 -1.14
C LYS A 107 19.17 9.85 -2.65
N VAL A 108 18.17 10.22 -3.43
CA VAL A 108 18.17 10.07 -4.90
C VAL A 108 17.92 11.43 -5.56
N GLY A 109 18.30 11.58 -6.84
CA GLY A 109 18.12 12.82 -7.59
C GLY A 109 16.70 13.04 -8.11
N CYS A 110 15.93 11.96 -8.32
CA CYS A 110 14.55 12.05 -8.77
C CYS A 110 13.59 12.47 -7.63
N PRO A 111 12.52 13.26 -7.94
CA PRO A 111 11.69 13.85 -6.90
C PRO A 111 10.73 12.86 -6.25
N LEU A 112 10.32 13.15 -5.01
CA LEU A 112 9.13 12.58 -4.39
C LEU A 112 7.87 13.19 -5.03
N LEU A 113 6.75 12.47 -4.95
CA LEU A 113 5.42 13.04 -5.18
C LEU A 113 4.87 13.53 -3.83
N ALA A 114 4.72 14.86 -3.69
CA ALA A 114 4.35 15.48 -2.42
C ALA A 114 2.97 15.03 -1.89
N GLU A 115 2.02 14.71 -2.77
CA GLU A 115 0.68 14.23 -2.40
C GLU A 115 0.64 12.77 -1.98
N SER A 116 1.74 12.04 -2.12
CA SER A 116 1.84 10.64 -1.69
C SER A 116 2.22 10.58 -0.21
N PRO A 117 1.45 9.85 0.62
CA PRO A 117 1.73 9.79 2.05
C PRO A 117 2.94 8.91 2.42
N VAL A 118 3.45 8.13 1.47
CA VAL A 118 4.65 7.30 1.64
C VAL A 118 5.41 7.23 0.33
N ASN A 119 6.71 7.53 0.40
CA ASN A 119 7.62 7.51 -0.73
C ASN A 119 8.82 6.61 -0.42
N LEU A 120 9.18 5.72 -1.33
CA LEU A 120 10.34 4.85 -1.22
C LEU A 120 11.39 5.29 -2.23
N GLU A 121 12.51 5.84 -1.75
CA GLU A 121 13.66 6.21 -2.58
C GLU A 121 14.47 4.96 -2.94
N CYS A 122 14.69 4.72 -4.22
CA CYS A 122 15.22 3.46 -4.72
C CYS A 122 16.43 3.64 -5.62
N ARG A 123 17.45 2.78 -5.44
CA ARG A 123 18.61 2.64 -6.34
C ARG A 123 18.61 1.27 -7.00
N VAL A 124 18.66 1.26 -8.31
CA VAL A 124 18.68 0.04 -9.12
C VAL A 124 20.04 -0.64 -8.96
N PHE A 125 20.05 -1.92 -8.58
CA PHE A 125 21.26 -2.73 -8.56
C PHE A 125 21.30 -3.78 -9.68
N GLN A 126 20.12 -4.11 -10.27
CA GLN A 126 20.02 -5.08 -11.34
C GLN A 126 18.81 -4.81 -12.25
N ARG A 127 18.99 -5.02 -13.54
CA ARG A 127 17.93 -5.05 -14.55
C ARG A 127 17.92 -6.43 -15.21
N ILE A 128 16.73 -7.00 -15.41
CA ILE A 128 16.52 -8.30 -16.03
C ILE A 128 15.54 -8.14 -17.19
N GLU A 129 15.94 -8.53 -18.39
CA GLU A 129 15.10 -8.51 -19.58
C GLU A 129 14.16 -9.72 -19.58
N LEU A 130 12.83 -9.47 -19.62
CA LEU A 130 11.80 -10.52 -19.55
C LEU A 130 10.91 -10.59 -20.80
N GLY A 131 11.33 -9.96 -21.91
CA GLY A 131 10.58 -9.87 -23.15
C GLY A 131 9.79 -8.56 -23.26
N SER A 132 8.50 -8.51 -22.97
CA SER A 132 7.69 -7.29 -23.08
C SER A 132 8.01 -6.22 -22.03
N HIS A 133 8.60 -6.60 -20.91
CA HIS A 133 9.00 -5.73 -19.79
C HIS A 133 10.38 -6.12 -19.32
N ASP A 134 11.12 -5.12 -18.83
CA ASP A 134 12.31 -5.35 -18.02
C ASP A 134 11.95 -5.18 -16.53
N LEU A 135 12.49 -6.07 -15.72
CA LEU A 135 12.40 -6.02 -14.26
C LEU A 135 13.59 -5.23 -13.71
N PHE A 136 13.31 -4.12 -13.05
CA PHE A 136 14.31 -3.38 -12.28
C PHE A 136 14.24 -3.83 -10.83
N LEU A 137 15.33 -4.34 -10.30
CA LEU A 137 15.53 -4.67 -8.88
C LEU A 137 16.29 -3.52 -8.23
N ALA A 138 15.77 -3.01 -7.12
CA ALA A 138 16.35 -1.84 -6.47
C ALA A 138 16.40 -2.01 -4.94
N ASP A 139 17.46 -1.45 -4.35
CA ASP A 139 17.56 -1.25 -2.91
C ASP A 139 16.71 -0.05 -2.50
N VAL A 140 15.93 -0.17 -1.42
CA VAL A 140 15.23 0.97 -0.81
C VAL A 140 16.22 1.67 0.10
N VAL A 141 16.66 2.88 -0.29
CA VAL A 141 17.72 3.64 0.39
C VAL A 141 17.19 4.67 1.39
N ALA A 142 15.92 5.07 1.26
CA ALA A 142 15.19 5.87 2.24
C ALA A 142 13.68 5.64 2.09
N VAL A 143 12.92 5.95 3.14
CA VAL A 143 11.45 5.96 3.13
C VAL A 143 10.99 7.25 3.80
N ASP A 144 10.23 8.06 3.07
CA ASP A 144 9.59 9.26 3.57
C ASP A 144 8.13 8.95 3.90
N VAL A 145 7.66 9.42 5.04
CA VAL A 145 6.32 9.13 5.57
C VAL A 145 5.67 10.40 6.06
N ASP A 146 4.41 10.62 5.69
CA ASP A 146 3.60 11.69 6.23
C ASP A 146 3.44 11.53 7.75
N GLU A 147 3.78 12.57 8.51
CA GLU A 147 3.68 12.59 9.97
C GLU A 147 2.26 12.29 10.46
N ALA A 148 1.21 12.62 9.67
CA ALA A 148 -0.18 12.29 10.01
C ALA A 148 -0.45 10.79 10.08
N LEU A 149 0.42 9.96 9.51
CA LEU A 149 0.34 8.49 9.62
C LEU A 149 1.05 7.93 10.85
N LEU A 150 1.77 8.74 11.61
CA LEU A 150 2.46 8.32 12.83
C LEU A 150 1.60 8.58 14.06
N ASP A 151 1.66 7.69 15.05
CA ASP A 151 1.12 7.96 16.37
C ASP A 151 2.16 8.64 17.28
N SER A 152 1.76 9.03 18.49
CA SER A 152 2.64 9.69 19.46
C SER A 152 3.84 8.85 19.90
N ALA A 153 3.86 7.56 19.60
CA ALA A 153 4.99 6.65 19.84
C ALA A 153 5.87 6.46 18.59
N GLY A 154 5.58 7.18 17.48
CA GLY A 154 6.28 7.06 16.21
C GLY A 154 5.93 5.82 15.41
N LYS A 155 4.83 5.13 15.75
CA LYS A 155 4.39 3.95 15.01
C LYS A 155 3.58 4.34 13.78
N LEU A 156 3.95 3.78 12.63
CA LEU A 156 3.25 3.97 11.36
C LEU A 156 1.89 3.24 11.34
N HIS A 157 0.86 3.97 10.92
CA HIS A 157 -0.51 3.51 10.71
C HIS A 157 -0.89 3.55 9.22
N LEU A 158 -0.24 2.71 8.42
CA LEU A 158 -0.42 2.65 6.96
C LEU A 158 -1.87 2.37 6.56
N GLU A 159 -2.65 1.70 7.42
CA GLU A 159 -4.08 1.45 7.23
C GLU A 159 -4.94 2.72 7.16
N LYS A 160 -4.41 3.86 7.62
CA LYS A 160 -5.08 5.17 7.56
C LYS A 160 -4.79 5.94 6.27
N ALA A 161 -3.83 5.50 5.48
CA ALA A 161 -3.39 6.21 4.29
C ALA A 161 -4.41 6.20 3.13
N GLY A 162 -5.44 5.34 3.18
CA GLY A 162 -6.45 5.27 2.12
C GLY A 162 -5.88 4.83 0.76
N LEU A 163 -5.00 3.82 0.78
CA LEU A 163 -4.31 3.34 -0.41
C LEU A 163 -5.24 2.70 -1.44
N LEU A 164 -4.79 2.69 -2.71
CA LEU A 164 -5.48 2.08 -3.84
C LEU A 164 -5.12 0.60 -4.00
N ALA A 165 -6.08 -0.17 -4.55
CA ALA A 165 -5.85 -1.47 -5.16
C ALA A 165 -6.26 -1.44 -6.64
N TYR A 166 -5.64 -2.29 -7.46
CA TYR A 166 -5.94 -2.47 -8.87
C TYR A 166 -6.17 -3.95 -9.17
N ALA A 167 -7.26 -4.26 -9.83
CA ALA A 167 -7.59 -5.62 -10.23
C ALA A 167 -8.19 -5.63 -11.64
N HIS A 168 -7.49 -6.24 -12.58
CA HIS A 168 -7.96 -6.56 -13.92
C HIS A 168 -8.62 -5.40 -14.68
N GLY A 169 -8.02 -4.21 -14.61
CA GLY A 169 -8.49 -3.01 -15.32
C GLY A 169 -9.20 -1.99 -14.44
N ASP A 170 -9.59 -2.34 -13.23
CA ASP A 170 -10.35 -1.49 -12.33
C ASP A 170 -9.57 -1.09 -11.08
N TYR A 171 -9.85 0.12 -10.56
CA TYR A 171 -9.28 0.65 -9.34
C TYR A 171 -10.27 0.53 -8.18
N TYR A 172 -9.78 0.18 -7.00
CA TYR A 172 -10.58 -0.02 -5.79
C TYR A 172 -9.97 0.65 -4.59
N ALA A 173 -10.82 1.15 -3.69
CA ALA A 173 -10.39 1.47 -2.33
C ALA A 173 -10.22 0.17 -1.53
N LEU A 174 -9.31 0.17 -0.54
CA LEU A 174 -9.22 -0.92 0.41
C LEU A 174 -10.48 -0.94 1.28
N GLY A 175 -11.05 -2.12 1.48
CA GLY A 175 -12.22 -2.32 2.30
C GLY A 175 -11.89 -2.39 3.80
N LYS A 176 -12.87 -2.89 4.59
CA LYS A 176 -12.72 -3.04 6.04
C LYS A 176 -11.59 -4.00 6.39
N GLN A 177 -10.77 -3.64 7.39
CA GLN A 177 -9.75 -4.52 7.95
C GLN A 177 -10.38 -5.82 8.48
N LEU A 178 -9.88 -6.96 8.03
CA LEU A 178 -10.36 -8.28 8.44
C LEU A 178 -9.66 -8.81 9.69
N GLY A 179 -8.39 -8.45 9.90
CA GLY A 179 -7.59 -8.89 11.03
C GLY A 179 -6.16 -8.37 10.97
N LYS A 180 -5.37 -8.65 11.99
CA LYS A 180 -3.93 -8.34 12.04
C LYS A 180 -3.13 -9.60 11.73
N PHE A 181 -1.93 -9.48 11.19
CA PHE A 181 -1.04 -10.61 10.95
C PHE A 181 -0.97 -11.53 12.19
N GLY A 182 -1.14 -12.84 11.97
CA GLY A 182 -1.17 -13.85 13.03
C GLY A 182 -2.48 -13.95 13.83
N TRP A 183 -3.53 -13.19 13.48
CA TRP A 183 -4.80 -13.23 14.20
C TRP A 183 -5.49 -14.60 14.19
N SER A 184 -5.34 -15.36 13.11
CA SER A 184 -5.98 -16.66 12.92
C SER A 184 -5.41 -17.78 13.82
N VAL A 185 -4.14 -17.65 14.24
CA VAL A 185 -3.44 -18.62 15.10
C VAL A 185 -3.28 -18.14 16.53
N ARG A 186 -3.85 -16.98 16.87
CA ARG A 186 -3.77 -16.41 18.23
C ARG A 186 -4.59 -17.26 19.18
N ARG A 187 -3.95 -17.88 20.18
CA ARG A 187 -4.65 -18.59 21.25
C ARG A 187 -5.60 -17.62 21.97
N LYS A 188 -6.88 -18.00 22.13
CA LYS A 188 -7.81 -17.28 23.02
C LYS A 188 -7.19 -17.28 24.42
N LYS A 189 -6.97 -16.12 25.03
CA LYS A 189 -6.63 -16.08 26.46
C LYS A 189 -7.74 -16.81 27.20
N PRO A 190 -7.43 -17.75 28.14
CA PRO A 190 -8.44 -18.34 28.99
C PRO A 190 -9.24 -17.19 29.60
N GLY A 191 -10.55 -17.22 29.41
CA GLY A 191 -11.43 -16.14 29.82
C GLY A 191 -11.21 -15.80 31.29
N GLY A 192 -10.81 -14.55 31.57
CA GLY A 192 -10.84 -14.03 32.92
C GLY A 192 -12.27 -14.22 33.44
N ARG A 193 -12.46 -14.99 34.52
CA ARG A 193 -13.73 -15.08 35.26
C ARG A 193 -14.23 -13.65 35.47
N LYS A 194 -15.42 -13.34 34.94
CA LYS A 194 -16.12 -12.13 35.34
C LYS A 194 -16.23 -12.18 36.89
N PRO A 195 -15.89 -11.11 37.63
CA PRO A 195 -16.14 -11.06 39.06
C PRO A 195 -17.62 -11.39 39.28
N GLY A 196 -17.88 -12.40 40.10
CA GLY A 196 -19.21 -12.90 40.35
C GLY A 196 -20.14 -11.80 40.85
N ALA A 197 -21.33 -11.74 40.29
CA ALA A 197 -22.44 -10.98 40.86
C ALA A 197 -22.61 -11.47 42.32
N GLN A 198 -22.48 -10.56 43.29
CA GLN A 198 -22.79 -10.80 44.69
C GLN A 198 -24.26 -11.21 44.74
N ARG A 199 -24.51 -12.48 45.12
CA ARG A 199 -25.83 -12.90 45.55
C ARG A 199 -26.17 -12.10 46.81
N GLY A 200 -27.21 -11.26 46.73
CA GLY A 200 -27.81 -10.62 47.90
C GLY A 200 -28.23 -11.72 48.89
N LYS A 201 -27.78 -11.57 50.15
CA LYS A 201 -28.25 -12.35 51.28
C LYS A 201 -29.68 -11.92 51.55
N ASP A 202 -30.64 -12.76 51.24
CA ASP A 202 -32.01 -12.60 51.73
C ASP A 202 -32.01 -12.73 53.23
N ALA A 203 -32.61 -11.70 53.89
CA ALA A 203 -32.89 -11.69 55.31
C ALA A 203 -34.04 -12.68 55.65
N PRO A 204 -34.01 -13.36 56.81
CA PRO A 204 -35.03 -14.32 57.15
C PRO A 204 -36.36 -13.60 57.54
N GLY A 205 -37.41 -13.91 56.80
CA GLY A 205 -38.78 -13.41 57.06
C GLY A 205 -39.34 -13.88 58.34
N ALA A 206 -39.93 -12.91 59.09
CA ALA A 206 -40.70 -13.13 60.34
C ALA A 206 -41.99 -13.87 60.03
N ASN A 207 -42.25 -14.89 60.85
CA ASN A 207 -43.46 -15.73 60.91
C ASN A 207 -44.65 -14.97 61.53
N PRO A 208 -45.79 -14.78 60.87
CA PRO A 208 -46.98 -14.23 61.53
C PRO A 208 -47.79 -15.34 62.24
N ARG A 209 -48.06 -15.11 63.51
CA ARG A 209 -48.90 -15.93 64.39
C ARG A 209 -50.35 -16.02 63.88
N ARG A 210 -50.93 -17.22 63.93
CA ARG A 210 -52.35 -17.52 63.77
C ARG A 210 -53.15 -16.90 64.96
N PRO A 211 -54.30 -16.34 64.75
CA PRO A 211 -55.26 -16.12 65.82
C PRO A 211 -56.17 -17.35 65.97
N GLN A 212 -56.40 -17.75 67.23
CA GLN A 212 -57.46 -18.67 67.62
C GLN A 212 -58.79 -17.88 67.70
N LYS A 213 -59.78 -18.36 67.09
CA LYS A 213 -61.10 -18.79 67.45
C LYS A 213 -61.93 -19.13 66.25
#